data_9a59dc50db70eb8bb6e099007e9ede18
#
_entry.id   9a59dc50db70eb8bb6e099007e9ede18
#
_cell.length_a   1.000
_cell.length_b   1.000
_cell.length_c   1.000
_cell.angle_alpha   90.00
_cell.angle_beta   90.00
_cell.angle_gamma   90.00
#
_symmetry.space_group_name_H-M   'P 1'
#
loop_
_entity.id
_entity.type
_entity.pdbx_description
1 polymer ?
#
loop_
_entity_poly.entity_id
_entity_poly.type
_entity_poly.pdbx_seq_one_letter_code
_entity_poly.pdbx_strand_id
1 'polypeptide(L)'
;MTYLLQTLTQVENIDEVYVYCSDESLKEHLPEGVQFLKRDSRLDSNTTLGEEIYNAFTSQVEADIYVLAHATSPFIRPATIANAVAQVESGEYDSAFSAERVQTFTWWQGKPLNYTF
;
A
#
# COMPACT_ATOMS: atom_id res chain seq x y z
N MET A 1 6.91 -10.35 -2.17
CA MET A 1 5.81 -10.14 -1.19
C MET A 1 6.26 -10.38 0.25
N THR A 2 6.93 -11.48 0.57
CA THR A 2 7.37 -11.83 1.94
C THR A 2 8.16 -10.72 2.64
N TYR A 3 9.12 -10.09 1.97
CA TYR A 3 9.89 -8.99 2.55
C TYR A 3 9.04 -7.79 2.96
N LEU A 4 8.07 -7.39 2.12
CA LEU A 4 7.17 -6.29 2.44
C LEU A 4 6.28 -6.63 3.64
N LEU A 5 5.75 -7.85 3.72
CA LEU A 5 4.93 -8.28 4.84
C LEU A 5 5.72 -8.30 6.16
N GLN A 6 6.96 -8.79 6.13
CA GLN A 6 7.85 -8.74 7.29
C GLN A 6 8.18 -7.29 7.70
N THR A 7 8.33 -6.38 6.72
CA THR A 7 8.51 -4.96 7.01
C THR A 7 7.30 -4.37 7.72
N LEU A 8 6.10 -4.66 7.21
CA LEU A 8 4.85 -4.14 7.79
C LEU A 8 4.61 -4.61 9.22
N THR A 9 4.96 -5.85 9.55
CA THR A 9 4.85 -6.37 10.93
C THR A 9 5.84 -5.74 11.91
N GLN A 10 6.84 -5.01 11.43
CA GLN A 10 7.83 -4.29 12.25
C GLN A 10 7.48 -2.81 12.47
N VAL A 11 6.41 -2.31 11.85
CA VAL A 11 5.99 -0.92 11.98
C VAL A 11 5.21 -0.74 13.28
N GLU A 12 5.72 0.07 14.20
CA GLU A 12 5.20 0.20 15.57
C GLU A 12 3.78 0.77 15.65
N ASN A 13 3.38 1.59 14.69
CA ASN A 13 2.08 2.24 14.65
C ASN A 13 1.13 1.61 13.59
N ILE A 14 1.31 0.34 13.29
CA ILE A 14 0.36 -0.50 12.55
C ILE A 14 -0.12 -1.61 13.50
N ASP A 15 -1.43 -1.69 13.72
CA ASP A 15 -2.04 -2.66 14.62
C ASP A 15 -2.24 -4.02 13.94
N GLU A 16 -2.67 -4.02 12.67
CA GLU A 16 -2.99 -5.23 11.93
C GLU A 16 -2.49 -5.19 10.49
N VAL A 17 -2.00 -6.30 10.00
CA VAL A 17 -1.51 -6.48 8.63
C VAL A 17 -2.31 -7.54 7.91
N TYR A 18 -2.84 -7.23 6.74
CA TYR A 18 -3.65 -8.12 5.93
C TYR A 18 -3.06 -8.36 4.54
N VAL A 19 -3.21 -9.57 4.06
CA VAL A 19 -3.15 -9.89 2.63
C VAL A 19 -4.58 -10.07 2.13
N TYR A 20 -5.03 -9.14 1.28
CA TYR A 20 -6.36 -9.15 0.69
C TYR A 20 -6.30 -9.73 -0.71
N CYS A 21 -6.60 -10.99 -0.86
CA CYS A 21 -6.43 -11.74 -2.11
C CYS A 21 -7.52 -12.79 -2.30
N SER A 22 -7.86 -13.08 -3.55
CA SER A 22 -8.81 -14.14 -3.92
C SER A 22 -8.19 -15.54 -3.87
N ASP A 23 -6.87 -15.64 -3.98
CA ASP A 23 -6.13 -16.91 -3.94
C ASP A 23 -5.81 -17.34 -2.51
N GLU A 24 -6.56 -18.31 -2.01
CA GLU A 24 -6.40 -18.85 -0.66
C GLU A 24 -5.11 -19.64 -0.44
N SER A 25 -4.43 -20.07 -1.50
CA SER A 25 -3.16 -20.81 -1.37
C SER A 25 -2.07 -19.96 -0.70
N LEU A 26 -2.21 -18.63 -0.75
CA LEU A 26 -1.27 -17.71 -0.09
C LEU A 26 -1.28 -17.81 1.44
N LYS A 27 -2.35 -18.32 2.05
CA LYS A 27 -2.45 -18.47 3.52
C LYS A 27 -1.29 -19.26 4.12
N GLU A 28 -0.88 -20.32 3.43
CA GLU A 28 0.18 -21.23 3.91
C GLU A 28 1.58 -20.61 3.90
N HIS A 29 1.72 -19.46 3.24
CA HIS A 29 3.00 -18.79 3.03
C HIS A 29 3.11 -17.43 3.71
N LEU A 30 2.11 -17.06 4.53
CA LEU A 30 2.12 -15.79 5.24
C LEU A 30 3.07 -15.83 6.44
N PRO A 31 3.84 -14.75 6.67
CA PRO A 31 4.62 -14.62 7.90
C PRO A 31 3.72 -14.52 9.13
N GLU A 32 4.28 -14.81 10.29
CA GLU A 32 3.61 -14.60 11.57
C GLU A 32 3.18 -13.13 11.72
N GLY A 33 1.98 -12.91 12.27
CA GLY A 33 1.40 -11.57 12.45
C GLY A 33 0.69 -11.00 11.22
N VAL A 34 0.65 -11.74 10.11
CA VAL A 34 -0.09 -11.35 8.90
C VAL A 34 -1.35 -12.18 8.78
N GLN A 35 -2.49 -11.50 8.62
CA GLN A 35 -3.79 -12.11 8.44
C GLN A 35 -4.13 -12.25 6.94
N PHE A 36 -4.86 -13.29 6.60
CA PHE A 36 -5.44 -13.45 5.27
C PHE A 36 -6.90 -13.04 5.28
N LEU A 37 -7.27 -12.12 4.39
CA LEU A 37 -8.65 -11.76 4.14
C LEU A 37 -9.01 -12.12 2.69
N LYS A 38 -10.00 -12.98 2.53
CA LYS A 38 -10.42 -13.42 1.19
C LYS A 38 -11.11 -12.29 0.44
N ARG A 39 -10.58 -11.97 -0.74
CA ARG A 39 -11.20 -11.05 -1.69
C ARG A 39 -12.17 -11.81 -2.61
N ASP A 40 -13.31 -11.23 -2.89
CA ASP A 40 -14.23 -11.75 -3.90
C ASP A 40 -13.54 -11.75 -5.27
N SER A 41 -13.57 -12.89 -5.96
CA SER A 41 -12.93 -13.06 -7.27
C SER A 41 -13.52 -12.15 -8.36
N ARG A 42 -14.71 -11.60 -8.18
CA ARG A 42 -15.27 -10.58 -9.07
C ARG A 42 -14.41 -9.33 -9.16
N LEU A 43 -13.66 -9.03 -8.09
CA LEU A 43 -12.75 -7.89 -8.03
C LEU A 43 -11.40 -8.16 -8.74
N ASP A 44 -11.19 -9.34 -9.29
CA ASP A 44 -9.97 -9.68 -10.06
C ASP A 44 -10.08 -9.29 -11.54
N SER A 45 -11.20 -8.76 -11.96
CA SER A 45 -11.41 -8.31 -13.34
C SER A 45 -10.46 -7.16 -13.71
N ASN A 46 -9.97 -7.17 -14.94
CA ASN A 46 -9.16 -6.07 -15.48
C ASN A 46 -9.91 -4.73 -15.59
N THR A 47 -11.22 -4.75 -15.43
CA THR A 47 -12.09 -3.56 -15.44
C THR A 47 -12.38 -3.04 -14.03
N THR A 48 -12.01 -3.79 -12.98
CA THR A 48 -12.20 -3.38 -11.58
C THR A 48 -11.30 -2.18 -11.26
N LEU A 49 -11.91 -1.13 -10.73
CA LEU A 49 -11.16 0.04 -10.28
C LEU A 49 -10.53 -0.22 -8.90
N GLY A 50 -9.37 0.39 -8.64
CA GLY A 50 -8.72 0.30 -7.34
C GLY A 50 -9.63 0.72 -6.19
N GLU A 51 -10.46 1.74 -6.41
CA GLU A 51 -11.46 2.22 -5.45
C GLU A 51 -12.45 1.11 -5.02
N GLU A 52 -12.90 0.26 -5.94
CA GLU A 52 -13.80 -0.84 -5.62
C GLU A 52 -13.14 -1.86 -4.69
N ILE A 53 -11.85 -2.13 -4.90
CA ILE A 53 -11.06 -3.04 -4.06
C ILE A 53 -10.89 -2.44 -2.67
N TYR A 54 -10.58 -1.13 -2.58
CA TYR A 54 -10.38 -0.46 -1.29
C TYR A 54 -11.68 -0.39 -0.50
N ASN A 55 -12.78 -0.02 -1.13
CA ASN A 55 -14.10 0.03 -0.49
C ASN A 55 -14.54 -1.37 0.00
N ALA A 56 -14.26 -2.41 -0.77
CA ALA A 56 -14.55 -3.78 -0.36
C ALA A 56 -13.71 -4.23 0.86
N PHE A 57 -12.47 -3.80 0.96
CA PHE A 57 -11.62 -4.08 2.12
C PHE A 57 -12.10 -3.30 3.35
N THR A 58 -12.28 -1.98 3.23
CA THR A 58 -12.67 -1.12 4.36
C THR A 58 -14.05 -1.41 4.90
N SER A 59 -14.92 -2.03 4.09
CA SER A 59 -16.23 -2.51 4.56
C SER A 59 -16.13 -3.75 5.48
N GLN A 60 -15.01 -4.46 5.46
CA GLN A 60 -14.79 -5.68 6.24
C GLN A 60 -13.85 -5.47 7.44
N VAL A 61 -12.98 -4.49 7.36
CA VAL A 61 -12.00 -4.16 8.40
C VAL A 61 -12.22 -2.72 8.83
N GLU A 62 -12.60 -2.53 10.09
CA GLU A 62 -12.77 -1.20 10.67
C GLU A 62 -11.44 -0.70 11.21
N ALA A 63 -11.02 0.49 10.79
CA ALA A 63 -9.81 1.16 11.26
C ALA A 63 -9.92 2.68 11.10
N ASP A 64 -9.16 3.43 11.87
CA ASP A 64 -9.07 4.89 11.75
C ASP A 64 -8.20 5.31 10.56
N ILE A 65 -7.12 4.55 10.29
CA ILE A 65 -6.18 4.80 9.20
C ILE A 65 -5.93 3.50 8.43
N TYR A 66 -6.00 3.58 7.13
CA TYR A 66 -5.69 2.46 6.25
C TYR A 66 -4.39 2.71 5.51
N VAL A 67 -3.50 1.72 5.51
CA VAL A 67 -2.23 1.75 4.80
C VAL A 67 -2.28 0.79 3.63
N LEU A 68 -2.15 1.31 2.42
CA LEU A 68 -2.01 0.50 1.21
C LEU A 68 -0.53 0.28 0.90
N ALA A 69 -0.09 -0.95 0.94
CA ALA A 69 1.27 -1.34 0.58
C ALA A 69 1.28 -2.21 -0.68
N HIS A 70 2.11 -1.82 -1.64
CA HIS A 70 2.23 -2.53 -2.91
C HIS A 70 3.43 -3.49 -2.90
N ALA A 71 3.21 -4.73 -3.34
CA ALA A 71 4.27 -5.74 -3.47
C ALA A 71 5.40 -5.32 -4.43
N THR A 72 5.15 -4.35 -5.29
CA THR A 72 6.12 -3.74 -6.21
C THR A 72 7.13 -2.81 -5.52
N SER A 73 6.92 -2.49 -4.25
CA SER A 73 7.83 -1.66 -3.44
C SER A 73 8.39 -2.47 -2.25
N PRO A 74 9.12 -3.59 -2.49
CA PRO A 74 9.49 -4.53 -1.44
C PRO A 74 10.55 -4.02 -0.46
N PHE A 75 11.26 -2.95 -0.79
CA PHE A 75 12.39 -2.43 0.00
C PHE A 75 12.06 -1.16 0.79
N ILE A 76 10.80 -0.82 0.92
CA ILE A 76 10.38 0.27 1.78
C ILE A 76 10.74 -0.03 3.24
N ARG A 77 11.25 0.96 3.96
CA ARG A 77 11.69 0.78 5.35
C ARG A 77 10.54 0.98 6.34
N PRO A 78 10.52 0.25 7.47
CA PRO A 78 9.50 0.41 8.51
C PRO A 78 9.37 1.86 8.99
N ALA A 79 10.50 2.56 9.20
CA ALA A 79 10.51 3.96 9.63
C ALA A 79 9.84 4.91 8.62
N THR A 80 9.90 4.62 7.33
CA THR A 80 9.23 5.44 6.30
C THR A 80 7.72 5.30 6.41
N ILE A 81 7.23 4.08 6.62
CA ILE A 81 5.81 3.80 6.81
C ILE A 81 5.32 4.43 8.12
N ALA A 82 6.05 4.20 9.22
CA ALA A 82 5.71 4.76 10.53
C ALA A 82 5.60 6.29 10.50
N ASN A 83 6.52 6.96 9.80
CA ASN A 83 6.46 8.41 9.64
C ASN A 83 5.24 8.86 8.83
N ALA A 84 4.89 8.17 7.75
CA ALA A 84 3.70 8.49 6.96
C ALA A 84 2.41 8.33 7.78
N VAL A 85 2.28 7.26 8.55
CA VAL A 85 1.14 7.04 9.47
C VAL A 85 1.08 8.16 10.52
N ALA A 86 2.19 8.51 11.16
CA ALA A 86 2.25 9.56 12.17
C ALA A 86 1.84 10.95 11.61
N GLN A 87 2.14 11.25 10.34
CA GLN A 87 1.68 12.48 9.69
C GLN A 87 0.16 12.54 9.56
N VAL A 88 -0.49 11.42 9.24
CA VAL A 88 -1.95 11.36 9.17
C VAL A 88 -2.57 11.37 10.58
N GLU A 89 -1.99 10.64 11.53
CA GLU A 89 -2.43 10.64 12.95
C GLU A 89 -2.40 12.04 13.58
N SER A 90 -1.48 12.91 13.16
CA SER A 90 -1.40 14.28 13.67
C SER A 90 -2.64 15.12 13.39
N GLY A 91 -3.45 14.73 12.39
CA GLY A 91 -4.62 15.46 11.93
C GLY A 91 -4.29 16.68 11.06
N GLU A 92 -3.01 16.93 10.76
CA GLU A 92 -2.60 18.00 9.84
C GLU A 92 -2.79 17.62 8.36
N TYR A 93 -2.80 16.31 8.08
CA TYR A 93 -2.92 15.76 6.73
C TYR A 93 -3.98 14.67 6.68
N ASP A 94 -4.78 14.69 5.62
CA ASP A 94 -5.81 13.66 5.37
C ASP A 94 -5.22 12.38 4.76
N SER A 95 -4.06 12.48 4.14
CA SER A 95 -3.38 11.36 3.50
C SER A 95 -1.88 11.61 3.35
N ALA A 96 -1.13 10.52 3.19
CA ALA A 96 0.29 10.54 2.88
C ALA A 96 0.61 9.48 1.83
N PHE A 97 1.57 9.74 0.96
CA PHE A 97 2.05 8.75 -0.01
C PHE A 97 3.57 8.82 -0.17
N SER A 98 4.15 7.69 -0.53
CA SER A 98 5.58 7.61 -0.83
C SER A 98 5.87 8.14 -2.23
N ALA A 99 6.94 8.91 -2.36
CA ALA A 99 7.43 9.39 -3.63
C ALA A 99 8.95 9.27 -3.70
N GLU A 100 9.45 9.09 -4.91
CA GLU A 100 10.86 9.13 -5.19
C GLU A 100 11.21 10.46 -5.86
N ARG A 101 12.29 11.11 -5.38
CA ARG A 101 12.82 12.28 -6.04
C ARG A 101 13.77 11.83 -7.16
N VAL A 102 13.32 12.00 -8.40
CA VAL A 102 14.12 11.68 -9.58
C VAL A 102 14.68 12.96 -10.18
N GLN A 103 16.01 13.04 -10.25
CA GLN A 103 16.71 14.18 -10.82
C GLN A 103 17.19 13.81 -12.23
N THR A 104 16.25 13.90 -13.19
CA THR A 104 16.50 13.58 -14.61
C THR A 104 15.70 14.51 -15.52
N PHE A 105 16.07 14.56 -16.78
CA PHE A 105 15.28 15.23 -17.81
C PHE A 105 14.03 14.40 -18.14
N THR A 106 12.88 14.98 -17.92
CA THR A 106 11.59 14.29 -18.13
C THR A 106 10.85 14.90 -19.31
N TRP A 107 10.33 14.02 -20.16
CA TRP A 107 9.52 14.38 -21.34
C TRP A 107 8.14 13.74 -21.23
N TRP A 108 7.14 14.51 -21.62
CA TRP A 108 5.76 14.04 -21.73
C TRP A 108 5.14 14.55 -23.01
N GLN A 109 4.54 13.68 -23.81
CA GLN A 109 3.92 14.04 -25.09
C GLN A 109 4.80 14.91 -26.00
N GLY A 110 6.10 14.60 -26.08
CA GLY A 110 7.05 15.32 -26.93
C GLY A 110 7.50 16.70 -26.39
N LYS A 111 7.19 17.02 -25.14
CA LYS A 111 7.60 18.28 -24.48
C LYS A 111 8.39 18.02 -23.22
N PRO A 112 9.42 18.85 -22.91
CA PRO A 112 10.11 18.78 -21.63
C PRO A 112 9.18 19.24 -20.50
N LEU A 113 9.20 18.53 -19.35
CA LEU A 113 8.40 18.85 -18.17
C LEU A 113 9.14 19.72 -17.15
N ASN A 114 10.41 19.48 -16.96
CA ASN A 114 11.17 20.01 -15.83
C ASN A 114 12.43 20.80 -16.24
N TYR A 115 12.52 21.19 -17.50
CA TYR A 115 13.58 22.07 -18.01
C TYR A 115 13.12 22.85 -19.24
N THR A 116 13.86 23.89 -19.60
CA THR A 116 13.71 24.69 -20.82
C THR A 116 14.99 24.59 -21.65
N PHE A 117 14.86 24.70 -22.96
CA PHE A 117 16.00 24.83 -23.86
C PHE A 117 16.51 26.27 -23.84
#